data_dc5f6f72efbeb606543e9629f9efa846
#
_entry.id   dc5f6f72efbeb606543e9629f9efa846
#
_cell.length_a   1.000
_cell.length_b   1.000
_cell.length_c   1.000
_cell.angle_alpha   90.00
_cell.angle_beta   90.00
_cell.angle_gamma   90.00
#
_symmetry.space_group_name_H-M   'P 1'
#
loop_
_entity.id
_entity.type
_entity.pdbx_description
1 polymer ?
#
loop_
_entity_poly.entity_id
_entity_poly.type
_entity_poly.pdbx_seq_one_letter_code
_entity_poly.pdbx_strand_id
1 'polypeptide(L)'
;NALFLQKKGFSVTIFDRDNPGAQAASYGNAGHFSPYASVPLNRPDMLADVPAMLLSSSGPLALKWNHVPKMIPWFLKFIMNSTTQNMMHTAKNMHQILDLALPAYDELFDEIELEGLVENTGILYIWNDQDLKSRELEINIRDELGVKQQLVSKSEIHDLEPNIKPFYHAGVY
;
A
#
# COMPACT_ATOMS: atom_id res chain seq x y z
N ASN A 1 4.37 14.77 12.40
CA ASN A 1 3.50 15.57 13.28
C ASN A 1 4.30 16.49 14.21
N ALA A 2 5.34 15.99 14.91
CA ALA A 2 6.11 16.79 15.87
C ALA A 2 6.72 18.05 15.25
N LEU A 3 7.37 17.91 14.08
CA LEU A 3 7.95 19.05 13.35
C LEU A 3 6.91 20.11 12.98
N PHE A 4 5.75 19.69 12.46
CA PHE A 4 4.67 20.65 12.15
C PHE A 4 4.11 21.36 13.37
N LEU A 5 4.07 20.71 14.53
CA LEU A 5 3.68 21.37 15.79
C LEU A 5 4.74 22.38 16.22
N GLN A 6 6.02 22.02 16.11
CA GLN A 6 7.13 22.96 16.40
C GLN A 6 7.11 24.17 15.49
N LYS A 7 6.88 24.00 14.19
CA LYS A 7 6.71 25.11 13.23
C LYS A 7 5.57 26.05 13.62
N LYS A 8 4.53 25.52 14.26
CA LYS A 8 3.41 26.32 14.80
C LYS A 8 3.69 26.93 16.18
N GLY A 9 4.91 26.82 16.70
CA GLY A 9 5.34 27.42 17.97
C GLY A 9 5.04 26.57 19.21
N PHE A 10 4.59 25.32 19.05
CA PHE A 10 4.37 24.45 20.20
C PHE A 10 5.69 23.86 20.70
N SER A 11 5.81 23.74 22.04
CA SER A 11 6.87 22.92 22.64
C SER A 11 6.49 21.46 22.54
N VAL A 12 7.32 20.65 21.85
CA VAL A 12 7.03 19.24 21.59
C VAL A 12 8.09 18.36 22.22
N THR A 13 7.66 17.36 23.01
CA THR A 13 8.53 16.33 23.56
C THR A 13 8.11 14.98 23.03
N ILE A 14 9.05 14.23 22.46
CA ILE A 14 8.84 12.88 21.96
C ILE A 14 9.40 11.89 22.98
N PHE A 15 8.57 10.95 23.39
CA PHE A 15 8.99 9.82 24.24
C PHE A 15 9.08 8.57 23.37
N ASP A 16 10.28 8.01 23.28
CA ASP A 16 10.52 6.75 22.59
C ASP A 16 11.40 5.86 23.46
N ARG A 17 11.30 4.58 23.27
CA ARG A 17 12.12 3.56 23.93
C ARG A 17 13.57 3.56 23.42
N ASP A 18 13.75 3.87 22.14
CA ASP A 18 15.00 3.79 21.42
C ASP A 18 15.43 5.16 20.87
N ASN A 19 16.69 5.30 20.53
CA ASN A 19 17.19 6.49 19.84
C ASN A 19 16.59 6.58 18.43
N PRO A 20 16.41 7.80 17.87
CA PRO A 20 15.91 7.97 16.51
C PRO A 20 16.71 7.14 15.49
N GLY A 21 16.00 6.36 14.66
CA GLY A 21 16.59 5.55 13.61
C GLY A 21 17.25 4.24 14.06
N ALA A 22 17.31 3.90 15.35
CA ALA A 22 18.03 2.73 15.83
C ALA A 22 17.32 1.40 15.52
N GLN A 23 16.14 1.16 16.12
CA GLN A 23 15.39 -0.08 15.96
C GLN A 23 13.89 0.16 15.68
N ALA A 24 13.56 1.34 15.21
CA ALA A 24 12.20 1.67 14.80
C ALA A 24 11.77 0.79 13.61
N ALA A 25 10.46 0.52 13.51
CA ALA A 25 9.90 -0.27 12.41
C ALA A 25 10.18 0.33 11.01
N SER A 26 10.48 1.62 10.94
CA SER A 26 10.85 2.32 9.70
C SER A 26 12.34 2.15 9.32
N TYR A 27 13.19 1.64 10.23
CA TYR A 27 14.58 1.38 9.90
C TYR A 27 14.70 0.23 8.91
N GLY A 28 15.38 0.44 7.78
CA GLY A 28 15.55 -0.56 6.74
C GLY A 28 14.25 -0.91 6.00
N ASN A 29 13.24 -0.04 6.03
CA ASN A 29 12.05 -0.20 5.20
C ASN A 29 12.39 -0.04 3.70
N ALA A 30 11.41 -0.26 2.83
CA ALA A 30 11.61 -0.19 1.38
C ALA A 30 11.82 1.25 0.84
N GLY A 31 11.81 2.27 1.69
CA GLY A 31 11.97 3.67 1.29
C GLY A 31 10.87 4.19 0.37
N HIS A 32 9.68 3.64 0.47
CA HIS A 32 8.63 3.85 -0.50
C HIS A 32 7.48 4.70 0.07
N PHE A 33 7.18 5.82 -0.60
CA PHE A 33 6.02 6.65 -0.31
C PHE A 33 4.89 6.30 -1.28
N SER A 34 3.82 5.68 -0.77
CA SER A 34 2.69 5.25 -1.59
C SER A 34 1.37 5.87 -1.10
N PRO A 35 1.04 7.08 -1.53
CA PRO A 35 -0.23 7.72 -1.15
C PRO A 35 -1.44 7.02 -1.78
N TYR A 36 -1.21 6.20 -2.81
CA TYR A 36 -2.27 5.51 -3.55
C TYR A 36 -2.63 4.13 -2.98
N ALA A 37 -2.02 3.72 -1.87
CA ALA A 37 -2.35 2.49 -1.16
C ALA A 37 -3.66 2.61 -0.34
N SER A 38 -4.69 3.20 -0.95
CA SER A 38 -5.99 3.44 -0.33
C SER A 38 -6.97 2.27 -0.47
N VAL A 39 -6.69 1.31 -1.36
CA VAL A 39 -7.56 0.15 -1.56
C VAL A 39 -7.38 -0.83 -0.41
N PRO A 40 -8.42 -1.10 0.39
CA PRO A 40 -8.29 -1.96 1.56
C PRO A 40 -8.20 -3.44 1.17
N LEU A 41 -7.59 -4.25 2.05
CA LEU A 41 -7.41 -5.68 1.82
C LEU A 41 -8.73 -6.49 1.91
N ASN A 42 -9.76 -5.97 2.58
CA ASN A 42 -11.06 -6.65 2.73
C ASN A 42 -11.93 -6.51 1.47
N ARG A 43 -11.38 -6.89 0.33
CA ARG A 43 -12.09 -6.90 -0.95
C ARG A 43 -12.90 -8.19 -1.10
N PRO A 44 -14.07 -8.14 -1.76
CA PRO A 44 -14.90 -9.33 -1.98
C PRO A 44 -14.18 -10.43 -2.78
N ASP A 45 -13.39 -10.06 -3.77
CA ASP A 45 -12.61 -10.96 -4.63
C ASP A 45 -11.54 -11.73 -3.82
N MET A 46 -10.86 -11.06 -2.88
CA MET A 46 -9.87 -11.73 -2.03
C MET A 46 -10.44 -12.82 -1.14
N LEU A 47 -11.70 -12.70 -0.72
CA LEU A 47 -12.31 -13.73 0.15
C LEU A 47 -12.40 -15.10 -0.55
N ALA A 48 -12.58 -15.11 -1.86
CA ALA A 48 -12.62 -16.34 -2.65
C ALA A 48 -11.26 -17.06 -2.67
N ASP A 49 -10.15 -16.30 -2.58
CA ASP A 49 -8.79 -16.83 -2.65
C ASP A 49 -8.24 -17.30 -1.30
N VAL A 50 -8.87 -16.90 -0.19
CA VAL A 50 -8.41 -17.25 1.18
C VAL A 50 -8.21 -18.75 1.39
N PRO A 51 -9.12 -19.67 0.96
CA PRO A 51 -8.89 -21.10 1.11
C PRO A 51 -7.64 -21.59 0.39
N ALA A 52 -7.41 -21.13 -0.84
CA ALA A 52 -6.23 -21.48 -1.62
C ALA A 52 -4.93 -20.95 -0.99
N MET A 53 -4.97 -19.72 -0.47
CA MET A 53 -3.84 -19.10 0.24
C MET A 53 -3.47 -19.87 1.52
N LEU A 54 -4.46 -20.36 2.26
CA LEU A 54 -4.24 -21.13 3.48
C LEU A 54 -3.68 -22.52 3.23
N LEU A 55 -4.03 -23.14 2.10
CA LEU A 55 -3.56 -24.47 1.71
C LEU A 55 -2.16 -24.44 1.08
N SER A 56 -1.69 -23.28 0.65
CA SER A 56 -0.38 -23.12 0.05
C SER A 56 0.71 -23.00 1.11
N SER A 57 1.73 -23.84 1.06
CA SER A 57 2.89 -23.75 1.95
C SER A 57 3.77 -22.52 1.71
N SER A 58 3.67 -21.89 0.53
CA SER A 58 4.35 -20.65 0.13
C SER A 58 3.39 -19.48 -0.02
N GLY A 59 2.14 -19.63 0.43
CA GLY A 59 1.11 -18.60 0.32
C GLY A 59 1.40 -17.39 1.21
N PRO A 60 0.81 -16.24 0.85
CA PRO A 60 1.00 -14.99 1.60
C PRO A 60 0.27 -14.98 2.95
N LEU A 61 -0.62 -15.96 3.20
CA LEU A 61 -1.43 -16.03 4.40
C LEU A 61 -1.00 -17.23 5.27
N ALA A 62 -0.44 -16.92 6.44
CA ALA A 62 -0.09 -17.92 7.45
C ALA A 62 -0.91 -17.70 8.71
N LEU A 63 -1.58 -18.75 9.19
CA LEU A 63 -2.36 -18.72 10.42
C LEU A 63 -1.66 -19.49 11.55
N LYS A 64 -1.57 -18.85 12.70
CA LYS A 64 -1.19 -19.53 13.94
C LYS A 64 -2.44 -20.16 14.55
N TRP A 65 -2.67 -21.45 14.26
CA TRP A 65 -3.92 -22.17 14.53
C TRP A 65 -4.40 -22.08 15.98
N ASN A 66 -3.49 -22.04 16.94
CA ASN A 66 -3.86 -21.89 18.37
C ASN A 66 -4.39 -20.49 18.72
N HIS A 67 -4.24 -19.49 17.83
CA HIS A 67 -4.80 -18.15 18.01
C HIS A 67 -6.12 -17.93 17.27
N VAL A 68 -6.44 -18.78 16.30
CA VAL A 68 -7.65 -18.66 15.47
C VAL A 68 -8.92 -18.51 16.32
N PRO A 69 -9.16 -19.29 17.40
CA PRO A 69 -10.36 -19.11 18.21
C PRO A 69 -10.53 -17.71 18.79
N LYS A 70 -9.43 -17.07 19.16
CA LYS A 70 -9.43 -15.69 19.69
C LYS A 70 -9.68 -14.64 18.60
N MET A 71 -9.40 -14.98 17.36
CA MET A 71 -9.55 -14.08 16.21
C MET A 71 -10.93 -14.22 15.54
N ILE A 72 -11.73 -15.21 15.87
CA ILE A 72 -13.05 -15.43 15.26
C ILE A 72 -13.91 -14.15 15.22
N PRO A 73 -14.06 -13.37 16.32
CA PRO A 73 -14.87 -12.16 16.28
C PRO A 73 -14.34 -11.10 15.29
N TRP A 74 -13.02 -11.05 15.13
CA TRP A 74 -12.38 -10.17 14.14
C TRP A 74 -12.63 -10.67 12.71
N PHE A 75 -12.45 -11.97 12.45
CA PHE A 75 -12.71 -12.56 11.14
C PHE A 75 -14.16 -12.35 10.68
N LEU A 76 -15.12 -12.53 11.58
CA LEU A 76 -16.53 -12.29 11.27
C LEU A 76 -16.75 -10.83 10.85
N LYS A 77 -16.21 -9.86 11.60
CA LYS A 77 -16.31 -8.44 11.24
C LYS A 77 -15.61 -8.14 9.91
N PHE A 78 -14.45 -8.75 9.69
CA PHE A 78 -13.71 -8.60 8.44
C PHE A 78 -14.56 -9.05 7.24
N ILE A 79 -15.11 -10.26 7.30
CA ILE A 79 -15.98 -10.82 6.24
C ILE A 79 -17.24 -9.97 6.06
N MET A 80 -17.92 -9.58 7.13
CA MET A 80 -19.11 -8.74 7.04
C MET A 80 -18.85 -7.38 6.41
N ASN A 81 -17.65 -6.85 6.54
CA ASN A 81 -17.23 -5.58 5.94
C ASN A 81 -16.57 -5.74 4.56
N SER A 82 -16.38 -6.96 4.08
CA SER A 82 -15.81 -7.24 2.76
C SER A 82 -16.88 -7.16 1.67
N THR A 83 -17.59 -6.04 1.61
CA THR A 83 -18.55 -5.70 0.56
C THR A 83 -18.00 -4.58 -0.31
N THR A 84 -18.39 -4.54 -1.58
CA THR A 84 -17.96 -3.47 -2.50
C THR A 84 -18.29 -2.09 -1.93
N GLN A 85 -19.46 -1.93 -1.32
CA GLN A 85 -19.87 -0.65 -0.72
C GLN A 85 -18.95 -0.21 0.43
N ASN A 86 -18.67 -1.11 1.38
CA ASN A 86 -17.81 -0.80 2.52
C ASN A 86 -16.36 -0.60 2.09
N MET A 87 -15.91 -1.38 1.13
CA MET A 87 -14.58 -1.23 0.53
C MET A 87 -14.43 0.15 -0.11
N MET A 88 -15.37 0.59 -0.95
CA MET A 88 -15.36 1.91 -1.58
C MET A 88 -15.43 3.04 -0.56
N HIS A 89 -16.28 2.89 0.47
CA HIS A 89 -16.34 3.86 1.57
C HIS A 89 -14.98 3.98 2.27
N THR A 90 -14.36 2.87 2.59
CA THR A 90 -13.04 2.84 3.23
C THR A 90 -11.97 3.43 2.32
N ALA A 91 -11.95 3.05 1.04
CA ALA A 91 -10.98 3.56 0.07
C ALA A 91 -11.06 5.07 -0.09
N LYS A 92 -12.27 5.64 -0.20
CA LYS A 92 -12.49 7.10 -0.30
C LYS A 92 -11.99 7.84 0.94
N ASN A 93 -12.31 7.35 2.13
CA ASN A 93 -11.85 7.99 3.38
C ASN A 93 -10.33 7.86 3.58
N MET A 94 -9.75 6.72 3.24
CA MET A 94 -8.31 6.52 3.28
C MET A 94 -7.59 7.44 2.30
N HIS A 95 -8.12 7.54 1.07
CA HIS A 95 -7.55 8.41 0.04
C HIS A 95 -7.49 9.88 0.49
N GLN A 96 -8.55 10.41 1.09
CA GLN A 96 -8.56 11.78 1.61
C GLN A 96 -7.45 12.08 2.62
N ILE A 97 -7.07 11.08 3.42
CA ILE A 97 -5.98 11.22 4.40
C ILE A 97 -4.63 11.06 3.72
N LEU A 98 -4.50 10.08 2.83
CA LEU A 98 -3.25 9.76 2.15
C LEU A 98 -2.85 10.81 1.11
N ASP A 99 -3.83 11.47 0.49
CA ASP A 99 -3.60 12.54 -0.49
C ASP A 99 -2.90 13.75 0.13
N LEU A 100 -3.01 13.93 1.44
CA LEU A 100 -2.28 14.95 2.19
C LEU A 100 -0.81 14.58 2.48
N ALA A 101 -0.42 13.33 2.25
CA ALA A 101 0.90 12.84 2.68
C ALA A 101 2.03 13.43 1.83
N LEU A 102 1.94 13.36 0.50
CA LEU A 102 3.01 13.87 -0.37
C LEU A 102 3.22 15.38 -0.19
N PRO A 103 2.19 16.25 -0.26
CA PRO A 103 2.39 17.68 0.01
C PRO A 103 3.03 17.98 1.37
N ALA A 104 2.67 17.18 2.40
CA ALA A 104 3.28 17.33 3.71
C ALA A 104 4.75 16.89 3.75
N TYR A 105 5.13 15.87 2.96
CA TYR A 105 6.52 15.48 2.81
C TYR A 105 7.31 16.48 1.98
N ASP A 106 6.75 17.00 0.89
CA ASP A 106 7.39 18.02 0.05
C ASP A 106 7.77 19.24 0.89
N GLU A 107 6.85 19.73 1.76
CA GLU A 107 7.14 20.82 2.69
C GLU A 107 8.31 20.51 3.64
N LEU A 108 8.49 19.24 4.03
CA LEU A 108 9.61 18.84 4.88
C LEU A 108 10.91 18.68 4.06
N PHE A 109 10.81 18.19 2.85
CA PHE A 109 11.95 17.95 1.98
C PHE A 109 12.59 19.26 1.50
N ASP A 110 11.78 20.32 1.32
CA ASP A 110 12.27 21.65 1.00
C ASP A 110 13.17 22.25 2.11
N GLU A 111 13.06 21.73 3.35
CA GLU A 111 13.85 22.20 4.50
C GLU A 111 15.10 21.36 4.77
N ILE A 112 15.24 20.22 4.10
CA ILE A 112 16.31 19.27 4.33
C ILE A 112 17.03 19.04 2.98
N GLU A 113 18.34 19.09 3.01
CA GLU A 113 19.13 18.71 1.82
C GLU A 113 19.02 17.19 1.61
N LEU A 114 18.08 16.76 0.75
CA LEU A 114 17.85 15.36 0.40
C LEU A 114 18.30 15.03 -1.02
N GLU A 115 19.26 15.78 -1.55
CA GLU A 115 19.73 15.63 -2.92
C GLU A 115 20.13 14.18 -3.22
N GLY A 116 19.44 13.52 -4.17
CA GLY A 116 19.68 12.14 -4.56
C GLY A 116 19.14 11.06 -3.61
N LEU A 117 18.47 11.41 -2.50
CA LEU A 117 17.88 10.44 -1.57
C LEU A 117 16.39 10.16 -1.82
N VAL A 118 15.69 11.08 -2.46
CA VAL A 118 14.27 10.94 -2.79
C VAL A 118 14.07 11.24 -4.27
N GLU A 119 13.41 10.33 -4.96
CA GLU A 119 13.09 10.45 -6.38
C GLU A 119 11.59 10.20 -6.57
N ASN A 120 10.97 10.93 -7.48
CA ASN A 120 9.57 10.74 -7.85
C ASN A 120 9.48 9.97 -9.18
N THR A 121 9.72 8.68 -9.12
CA THR A 121 9.78 7.78 -10.29
C THR A 121 8.50 6.99 -10.54
N GLY A 122 7.46 7.17 -9.71
CA GLY A 122 6.23 6.38 -9.81
C GLY A 122 6.35 4.98 -9.21
N ILE A 123 5.34 4.17 -9.45
CA ILE A 123 5.24 2.79 -8.95
C ILE A 123 4.80 1.87 -10.07
N LEU A 124 5.56 0.82 -10.31
CA LEU A 124 5.21 -0.21 -11.26
C LEU A 124 4.67 -1.45 -10.55
N TYR A 125 3.39 -1.73 -10.70
CA TYR A 125 2.76 -3.00 -10.29
C TYR A 125 2.76 -3.96 -11.46
N ILE A 126 3.28 -5.18 -11.25
CA ILE A 126 3.37 -6.22 -12.29
C ILE A 126 2.63 -7.48 -11.86
N TRP A 127 2.04 -8.16 -12.82
CA TRP A 127 1.29 -9.39 -12.61
C TRP A 127 1.74 -10.49 -13.59
N ASN A 128 1.74 -11.72 -13.09
CA ASN A 128 1.99 -12.90 -13.91
C ASN A 128 0.71 -13.48 -14.55
N ASP A 129 -0.46 -12.97 -14.16
CA ASP A 129 -1.74 -13.37 -14.72
C ASP A 129 -1.97 -12.69 -16.08
N GLN A 130 -2.47 -13.45 -17.05
CA GLN A 130 -2.92 -12.90 -18.34
C GLN A 130 -4.32 -12.28 -18.23
N ASP A 131 -5.12 -12.73 -17.26
CA ASP A 131 -6.47 -12.25 -17.06
C ASP A 131 -6.49 -11.05 -16.09
N LEU A 132 -6.59 -9.86 -16.67
CA LEU A 132 -6.70 -8.60 -15.92
C LEU A 132 -8.04 -8.45 -15.18
N LYS A 133 -9.03 -9.31 -15.40
CA LYS A 133 -10.33 -9.23 -14.73
C LYS A 133 -10.21 -9.29 -13.21
N SER A 134 -9.27 -10.08 -12.70
CA SER A 134 -8.98 -10.13 -11.27
C SER A 134 -8.43 -8.81 -10.71
N ARG A 135 -7.97 -7.91 -11.58
CA ARG A 135 -7.39 -6.60 -11.22
C ARG A 135 -8.30 -5.42 -11.56
N GLU A 136 -9.33 -5.67 -12.36
CA GLU A 136 -10.26 -4.64 -12.83
C GLU A 136 -10.88 -3.83 -11.69
N LEU A 137 -11.27 -4.51 -10.61
CA LEU A 137 -11.84 -3.86 -9.45
C LEU A 137 -10.85 -2.86 -8.80
N GLU A 138 -9.61 -3.24 -8.66
CA GLU A 138 -8.57 -2.40 -8.05
C GLU A 138 -8.21 -1.22 -8.96
N ILE A 139 -8.12 -1.45 -10.25
CA ILE A 139 -7.89 -0.42 -11.28
C ILE A 139 -9.02 0.59 -11.26
N ASN A 140 -10.28 0.13 -11.33
CA ASN A 140 -11.46 0.98 -11.33
C ASN A 140 -11.59 1.83 -10.05
N ILE A 141 -11.24 1.25 -8.89
CA ILE A 141 -11.24 2.02 -7.63
C ILE A 141 -10.23 3.16 -7.68
N ARG A 142 -9.02 2.90 -8.17
CA ARG A 142 -8.01 3.95 -8.31
C ARG A 142 -8.45 5.03 -9.30
N ASP A 143 -9.07 4.65 -10.42
CA ASP A 143 -9.63 5.60 -11.38
C ASP A 143 -10.74 6.47 -10.75
N GLU A 144 -11.66 5.86 -9.99
CA GLU A 144 -12.70 6.62 -9.26
C GLU A 144 -12.13 7.58 -8.21
N LEU A 145 -10.96 7.26 -7.66
CA LEU A 145 -10.26 8.11 -6.70
C LEU A 145 -9.37 9.16 -7.40
N GLY A 146 -9.33 9.20 -8.73
CA GLY A 146 -8.54 10.16 -9.50
C GLY A 146 -7.03 9.85 -9.50
N VAL A 147 -6.62 8.64 -9.14
CA VAL A 147 -5.23 8.21 -9.20
C VAL A 147 -4.82 8.08 -10.66
N LYS A 148 -3.77 8.79 -11.05
CA LYS A 148 -3.20 8.66 -12.39
C LYS A 148 -2.53 7.31 -12.51
N GLN A 149 -2.98 6.50 -13.45
CA GLN A 149 -2.41 5.19 -13.71
C GLN A 149 -2.45 4.87 -15.22
N GLN A 150 -1.53 4.05 -15.66
CA GLN A 150 -1.44 3.59 -17.03
C GLN A 150 -1.25 2.07 -17.06
N LEU A 151 -2.11 1.37 -17.80
CA LEU A 151 -1.88 -0.04 -18.10
C LEU A 151 -0.65 -0.16 -18.99
N VAL A 152 0.25 -1.04 -18.63
CA VAL A 152 1.50 -1.29 -19.34
C VAL A 152 1.60 -2.74 -19.79
N SER A 153 1.98 -2.91 -21.04
CA SER A 153 2.23 -4.21 -21.66
C SER A 153 3.56 -4.83 -21.19
N LYS A 154 3.76 -6.08 -21.51
CA LYS A 154 5.02 -6.79 -21.21
C LYS A 154 6.25 -6.10 -21.80
N SER A 155 6.17 -5.54 -23.00
CA SER A 155 7.26 -4.80 -23.62
C SER A 155 7.57 -3.51 -22.88
N GLU A 156 6.53 -2.73 -22.55
CA GLU A 156 6.67 -1.49 -21.80
C GLU A 156 7.24 -1.71 -20.39
N ILE A 157 6.85 -2.82 -19.72
CA ILE A 157 7.43 -3.20 -18.44
C ILE A 157 8.93 -3.49 -18.59
N HIS A 158 9.31 -4.21 -19.66
CA HIS A 158 10.74 -4.50 -19.91
C HIS A 158 11.54 -3.23 -20.19
N ASP A 159 10.94 -2.26 -20.89
CA ASP A 159 11.60 -0.98 -21.18
C ASP A 159 11.77 -0.14 -19.88
N LEU A 160 10.79 -0.19 -18.97
CA LEU A 160 10.86 0.48 -17.67
C LEU A 160 11.86 -0.18 -16.72
N GLU A 161 11.84 -1.52 -16.67
CA GLU A 161 12.65 -2.31 -15.74
C GLU A 161 13.30 -3.54 -16.42
N PRO A 162 14.38 -3.35 -17.20
CA PRO A 162 15.01 -4.41 -17.98
C PRO A 162 15.57 -5.57 -17.15
N ASN A 163 15.85 -5.33 -15.87
CA ASN A 163 16.45 -6.31 -14.98
C ASN A 163 15.46 -7.28 -14.35
N ILE A 164 14.16 -7.03 -14.47
CA ILE A 164 13.14 -7.95 -13.98
C ILE A 164 13.00 -9.14 -14.93
N LYS A 165 13.09 -10.36 -14.39
CA LYS A 165 12.86 -11.57 -15.17
C LYS A 165 11.45 -11.55 -15.77
N PRO A 166 11.26 -11.92 -17.06
CA PRO A 166 10.01 -11.69 -17.80
C PRO A 166 8.91 -12.73 -17.48
N PHE A 167 8.63 -12.97 -16.19
CA PHE A 167 7.52 -13.83 -15.75
C PHE A 167 6.17 -13.10 -15.70
N TYR A 168 6.18 -11.79 -15.92
CA TYR A 168 5.01 -10.93 -15.95
C TYR A 168 4.34 -10.89 -17.34
N HIS A 169 3.06 -10.55 -17.36
CA HIS A 169 2.28 -10.39 -18.58
C HIS A 169 1.71 -8.98 -18.76
N ALA A 170 1.38 -8.33 -17.68
CA ALA A 170 0.85 -6.97 -17.68
C ALA A 170 1.19 -6.26 -16.36
N GLY A 171 0.99 -4.95 -16.35
CA GLY A 171 1.18 -4.13 -15.16
C GLY A 171 0.39 -2.83 -15.22
N VAL A 172 0.52 -2.06 -14.14
CA VAL A 172 0.07 -0.67 -14.04
C VAL A 172 1.23 0.17 -13.53
N TYR A 173 1.44 1.28 -14.19
CA TYR A 173 2.43 2.30 -13.81
C TYR A 173 1.72 3.59 -13.39
#